data_540ad8eb456d46b18e5eb030f2805e7a
#
_entry.id   540ad8eb456d46b18e5eb030f2805e7a
#
_cell.length_a   1.000
_cell.length_b   1.000
_cell.length_c   1.000
_cell.angle_alpha   90.00
_cell.angle_beta   90.00
_cell.angle_gamma   90.00
#
_symmetry.space_group_name_H-M   'P 1'
#
loop_
_entity.id
_entity.type
_entity.pdbx_description
1 polymer ?
#
loop_
_entity_poly.entity_id
_entity_poly.type
_entity_poly.pdbx_seq_one_letter_code
_entity_poly.pdbx_strand_id
1 'polypeptide(L)'
;MKSQEIRKQFLSFFESKKHQIVPSAPMVIKGDPTLMFTNAGMNQFKEFFLGNGTPKSNRITDTQKCLRVSGKHNDLEEVGMDTYHHTMFEMLGNWSFGDYFKKEAIEWAWELLTEVYGISKENLYVSVFEGAEEDGLGLDQEAYDLWKAIVPEDRIIMGNKKDNFWEMGDQGPCGPCSEIHIDLRTDAEKAAISGRDLVNMDHPQVVEIWNLVFMQFNRKADGSLEQLPCLLYTSDAADD
;
A
#
# COMPACT_ATOMS: atom_id res chain seq x y z
N MET A 1 20.43 2.58 6.08
CA MET A 1 19.67 3.54 6.92
C MET A 1 19.18 2.79 8.16
N LYS A 2 19.01 3.44 9.32
CA LYS A 2 18.44 2.79 10.51
C LYS A 2 16.92 2.97 10.51
N SER A 3 16.15 2.00 11.06
CA SER A 3 14.68 2.07 11.11
C SER A 3 14.14 3.37 11.75
N GLN A 4 14.81 3.88 12.78
CA GLN A 4 14.45 5.18 13.38
C GLN A 4 14.59 6.37 12.40
N GLU A 5 15.54 6.31 11.49
CA GLU A 5 15.76 7.34 10.47
C GLU A 5 14.70 7.25 9.39
N ILE A 6 14.36 6.02 8.95
CA ILE A 6 13.29 5.76 7.98
C ILE A 6 11.98 6.35 8.52
N ARG A 7 11.57 5.96 9.72
CA ARG A 7 10.36 6.45 10.38
C ARG A 7 10.32 7.97 10.50
N LYS A 8 11.43 8.57 10.96
CA LYS A 8 11.53 10.03 11.11
C LYS A 8 11.42 10.74 9.77
N GLN A 9 12.11 10.27 8.76
CA GLN A 9 12.08 10.87 7.42
C GLN A 9 10.70 10.74 6.77
N PHE A 10 10.03 9.58 6.91
CA PHE A 10 8.66 9.38 6.44
C PHE A 10 7.71 10.42 7.03
N LEU A 11 7.65 10.50 8.35
CA LEU A 11 6.75 11.44 9.02
C LEU A 11 7.07 12.89 8.68
N SER A 12 8.35 13.28 8.66
CA SER A 12 8.75 14.65 8.32
C SER A 12 8.47 15.00 6.85
N PHE A 13 8.61 14.03 5.95
CA PHE A 13 8.27 14.21 4.53
C PHE A 13 6.78 14.50 4.37
N PHE A 14 5.91 13.64 4.92
CA PHE A 14 4.47 13.84 4.82
C PHE A 14 3.96 15.05 5.61
N GLU A 15 4.58 15.39 6.74
CA GLU A 15 4.32 16.66 7.43
C GLU A 15 4.61 17.87 6.51
N SER A 16 5.70 17.84 5.73
CA SER A 16 6.01 18.87 4.72
C SER A 16 4.96 18.96 3.60
N LYS A 17 4.28 17.84 3.29
CA LYS A 17 3.14 17.76 2.37
C LYS A 17 1.81 18.09 3.07
N LYS A 18 1.84 18.68 4.28
CA LYS A 18 0.69 19.13 5.09
C LYS A 18 -0.15 17.99 5.68
N HIS A 19 0.44 16.83 5.93
CA HIS A 19 -0.22 15.78 6.67
C HIS A 19 -0.11 16.05 8.18
N GLN A 20 -1.19 15.76 8.90
CA GLN A 20 -1.19 15.75 10.34
C GLN A 20 -0.61 14.43 10.84
N ILE A 21 0.47 14.49 11.63
CA ILE A 21 1.01 13.30 12.29
C ILE A 21 0.07 12.89 13.43
N VAL A 22 -0.34 11.61 13.45
CA VAL A 22 -1.15 11.03 14.52
C VAL A 22 -0.43 9.85 15.16
N PRO A 23 -0.71 9.54 16.43
CA PRO A 23 -0.07 8.41 17.10
C PRO A 23 -0.64 7.07 16.60
N SER A 24 0.18 6.01 16.73
CA SER A 24 -0.26 4.62 16.55
C SER A 24 -1.46 4.31 17.43
N ALA A 25 -2.51 3.72 16.88
CA ALA A 25 -3.61 3.21 17.66
C ALA A 25 -3.18 2.01 18.54
N PRO A 26 -3.93 1.70 19.61
CA PRO A 26 -3.66 0.50 20.39
C PRO A 26 -3.74 -0.78 19.53
N MET A 27 -2.87 -1.74 19.82
CA MET A 27 -2.87 -3.04 19.13
C MET A 27 -4.17 -3.82 19.32
N VAL A 28 -4.78 -3.72 20.50
CA VAL A 28 -6.07 -4.34 20.82
C VAL A 28 -7.19 -3.36 20.49
N ILE A 29 -8.00 -3.71 19.52
CA ILE A 29 -9.12 -2.89 19.07
C ILE A 29 -10.31 -3.16 19.99
N LYS A 30 -10.89 -2.08 20.56
CA LYS A 30 -12.10 -2.18 21.37
C LYS A 30 -13.32 -1.88 20.50
N GLY A 31 -14.28 -2.81 20.51
CA GLY A 31 -15.59 -2.58 19.88
C GLY A 31 -15.67 -2.87 18.37
N ASP A 32 -14.61 -3.38 17.74
CA ASP A 32 -14.69 -3.90 16.38
C ASP A 32 -14.90 -5.42 16.42
N PRO A 33 -16.06 -5.93 15.96
CA PRO A 33 -16.34 -7.36 15.97
C PRO A 33 -15.59 -8.14 14.89
N THR A 34 -14.95 -7.44 13.93
CA THR A 34 -14.29 -8.05 12.78
C THR A 34 -12.78 -8.21 12.97
N LEU A 35 -12.18 -7.46 13.90
CA LEU A 35 -10.73 -7.44 14.12
C LEU A 35 -10.40 -7.62 15.60
N MET A 36 -9.57 -8.62 15.89
CA MET A 36 -9.04 -8.83 17.25
C MET A 36 -7.88 -7.87 17.53
N PHE A 37 -7.02 -7.67 16.56
CA PHE A 37 -5.83 -6.81 16.63
C PHE A 37 -5.80 -5.82 15.47
N THR A 38 -5.13 -4.70 15.66
CA THR A 38 -4.78 -3.78 14.57
C THR A 38 -3.81 -4.50 13.64
N ASN A 39 -4.22 -4.76 12.42
CA ASN A 39 -3.45 -5.49 11.41
C ASN A 39 -3.05 -4.63 10.21
N ALA A 40 -3.49 -3.38 10.18
CA ALA A 40 -3.14 -2.41 9.14
C ALA A 40 -3.24 -0.98 9.67
N GLY A 41 -2.48 -0.06 9.09
CA GLY A 41 -2.47 1.34 9.46
C GLY A 41 -3.83 2.02 9.33
N MET A 42 -4.63 1.58 8.37
CA MET A 42 -5.95 2.13 8.11
C MET A 42 -7.02 1.78 9.16
N ASN A 43 -6.80 0.77 10.01
CA ASN A 43 -7.87 0.30 10.91
C ASN A 43 -8.42 1.41 11.81
N GLN A 44 -7.57 2.30 12.31
CA GLN A 44 -8.01 3.44 13.13
C GLN A 44 -8.85 4.48 12.37
N PHE A 45 -8.83 4.45 11.03
CA PHE A 45 -9.54 5.38 10.16
C PHE A 45 -10.74 4.75 9.43
N LYS A 46 -11.07 3.49 9.74
CA LYS A 46 -12.12 2.70 9.08
C LYS A 46 -13.44 3.46 8.94
N GLU A 47 -13.88 4.14 10.02
CA GLU A 47 -15.12 4.91 10.01
C GLU A 47 -15.11 6.10 9.03
N PHE A 48 -13.94 6.70 8.80
CA PHE A 48 -13.81 7.78 7.83
C PHE A 48 -13.92 7.26 6.39
N PHE A 49 -13.35 6.08 6.12
CA PHE A 49 -13.47 5.42 4.82
C PHE A 49 -14.91 4.96 4.52
N LEU A 50 -15.65 4.57 5.54
CA LEU A 50 -17.06 4.20 5.44
C LEU A 50 -18.01 5.43 5.38
N GLY A 51 -17.48 6.64 5.52
CA GLY A 51 -18.28 7.86 5.54
C GLY A 51 -19.07 8.11 6.83
N ASN A 52 -18.79 7.33 7.89
CA ASN A 52 -19.48 7.42 9.19
C ASN A 52 -18.89 8.47 10.13
N GLY A 53 -17.81 9.14 9.71
CA GLY A 53 -17.14 10.15 10.52
C GLY A 53 -16.45 11.21 9.67
N THR A 54 -16.07 12.32 10.31
CA THR A 54 -15.29 13.38 9.68
C THR A 54 -13.90 13.41 10.30
N PRO A 55 -12.83 13.24 9.53
CA PRO A 55 -11.46 13.34 10.03
C PRO A 55 -11.16 14.78 10.47
N LYS A 56 -10.29 14.94 11.47
CA LYS A 56 -9.82 16.27 11.90
C LYS A 56 -8.94 16.96 10.87
N SER A 57 -8.30 16.19 10.01
CA SER A 57 -7.52 16.63 8.88
C SER A 57 -7.79 15.72 7.69
N ASN A 58 -7.85 16.29 6.48
CA ASN A 58 -8.01 15.49 5.26
C ASN A 58 -6.71 14.79 4.83
N ARG A 59 -5.58 15.16 5.46
CA ARG A 59 -4.27 14.51 5.25
C ARG A 59 -3.73 14.06 6.60
N ILE A 60 -3.51 12.78 6.74
CA ILE A 60 -2.97 12.17 7.96
C ILE A 60 -1.76 11.31 7.59
N THR A 61 -0.78 11.25 8.48
CA THR A 61 0.33 10.31 8.42
C THR A 61 0.63 9.74 9.78
N ASP A 62 1.01 8.49 9.83
CA ASP A 62 1.38 7.80 11.07
C ASP A 62 2.42 6.70 10.84
N THR A 63 2.84 6.09 11.94
CA THR A 63 3.46 4.77 11.97
C THR A 63 2.59 3.90 12.87
N GLN A 64 1.93 2.90 12.30
CA GLN A 64 1.01 2.03 13.03
C GLN A 64 1.68 0.71 13.38
N LYS A 65 1.68 0.35 14.66
CA LYS A 65 2.06 -0.99 15.10
C LYS A 65 0.95 -1.97 14.73
N CYS A 66 1.32 -3.02 14.00
CA CYS A 66 0.41 -4.02 13.47
C CYS A 66 0.76 -5.42 13.97
N LEU A 67 -0.27 -6.28 14.08
CA LEU A 67 -0.15 -7.68 14.43
C LEU A 67 -1.01 -8.52 13.47
N ARG A 68 -0.36 -9.38 12.66
CA ARG A 68 -1.00 -10.26 11.67
C ARG A 68 -0.87 -11.72 12.10
N VAL A 69 -1.78 -12.15 12.96
CA VAL A 69 -1.79 -13.50 13.56
C VAL A 69 -3.14 -14.21 13.42
N SER A 70 -4.10 -13.57 12.73
CA SER A 70 -5.43 -14.14 12.53
C SER A 70 -6.23 -13.38 11.46
N GLY A 71 -7.26 -14.01 10.92
CA GLY A 71 -8.17 -13.42 9.94
C GLY A 71 -7.67 -13.48 8.51
N LYS A 72 -8.14 -12.56 7.65
CA LYS A 72 -7.82 -12.51 6.22
C LYS A 72 -6.33 -12.21 5.98
N HIS A 73 -5.73 -11.36 6.82
CA HIS A 73 -4.31 -11.04 6.80
C HIS A 73 -3.62 -11.77 7.96
N ASN A 74 -3.35 -13.05 7.78
CA ASN A 74 -2.67 -13.90 8.74
C ASN A 74 -1.35 -14.40 8.15
N ASP A 75 -0.24 -13.92 8.68
CA ASP A 75 1.10 -14.21 8.16
C ASP A 75 1.81 -15.33 8.96
N LEU A 76 1.10 -16.03 9.88
CA LEU A 76 1.70 -17.03 10.76
C LEU A 76 2.34 -18.21 10.01
N GLU A 77 1.85 -18.56 8.84
CA GLU A 77 2.38 -19.68 8.06
C GLU A 77 3.63 -19.27 7.27
N GLU A 78 3.76 -17.99 6.93
CA GLU A 78 4.87 -17.41 6.17
C GLU A 78 6.04 -17.00 7.08
N VAL A 79 5.75 -16.57 8.31
CA VAL A 79 6.76 -16.10 9.26
C VAL A 79 7.79 -17.20 9.57
N GLY A 80 9.06 -16.89 9.25
CA GLY A 80 10.17 -17.83 9.41
C GLY A 80 10.36 -18.77 8.22
N MET A 81 9.50 -18.72 7.21
CA MET A 81 9.65 -19.44 5.95
C MET A 81 10.27 -18.55 4.87
N ASP A 82 10.00 -17.25 4.92
CA ASP A 82 10.61 -16.23 4.08
C ASP A 82 11.40 -15.20 4.90
N THR A 83 11.84 -14.11 4.27
CA THR A 83 12.71 -13.08 4.87
C THR A 83 11.99 -11.77 5.16
N TYR A 84 10.69 -11.65 4.85
CA TYR A 84 9.96 -10.38 4.90
C TYR A 84 8.60 -10.45 5.61
N HIS A 85 8.04 -11.62 5.94
CA HIS A 85 6.85 -11.71 6.75
C HIS A 85 7.15 -11.72 8.25
N HIS A 86 6.49 -10.85 9.00
CA HIS A 86 6.58 -10.75 10.45
C HIS A 86 5.20 -10.73 11.09
N THR A 87 5.04 -11.38 12.25
CA THR A 87 3.78 -11.35 13.00
C THR A 87 3.48 -9.97 13.56
N MET A 88 4.52 -9.22 13.95
CA MET A 88 4.44 -7.85 14.45
C MET A 88 5.40 -6.96 13.67
N PHE A 89 4.90 -5.84 13.16
CA PHE A 89 5.66 -4.87 12.39
C PHE A 89 5.08 -3.46 12.56
N GLU A 90 5.77 -2.45 12.06
CA GLU A 90 5.24 -1.10 11.92
C GLU A 90 4.89 -0.84 10.45
N MET A 91 3.71 -0.27 10.22
CA MET A 91 3.24 0.15 8.92
C MET A 91 3.31 1.66 8.85
N LEU A 92 4.09 2.18 7.90
CA LEU A 92 4.20 3.61 7.64
C LEU A 92 3.05 4.03 6.74
N GLY A 93 2.18 4.91 7.22
CA GLY A 93 0.94 5.24 6.53
C GLY A 93 0.79 6.73 6.18
N ASN A 94 0.24 7.00 4.99
CA ASN A 94 -0.24 8.31 4.61
C ASN A 94 -1.64 8.19 3.99
N TRP A 95 -2.54 9.05 4.44
CA TRP A 95 -3.97 8.95 4.23
C TRP A 95 -4.52 10.24 3.65
N SER A 96 -5.38 10.12 2.62
CA SER A 96 -6.13 11.24 2.05
C SER A 96 -7.62 10.97 2.12
N PHE A 97 -8.36 11.89 2.70
CA PHE A 97 -9.82 11.84 2.83
C PHE A 97 -10.44 12.90 1.92
N GLY A 98 -10.46 12.60 0.60
CA GLY A 98 -11.03 13.48 -0.41
C GLY A 98 -10.22 14.76 -0.70
N ASP A 99 -8.91 14.72 -0.50
CA ASP A 99 -8.02 15.87 -0.77
C ASP A 99 -7.14 15.59 -2.00
N TYR A 100 -6.24 14.60 -1.93
CA TYR A 100 -5.44 14.17 -3.08
C TYR A 100 -5.72 12.71 -3.44
N PHE A 101 -5.29 12.29 -4.62
CA PHE A 101 -5.51 10.93 -5.09
C PHE A 101 -4.27 10.38 -5.83
N LYS A 102 -4.44 9.63 -6.90
CA LYS A 102 -3.37 8.86 -7.57
C LYS A 102 -2.14 9.68 -7.92
N LYS A 103 -2.31 10.87 -8.49
CA LYS A 103 -1.20 11.68 -8.97
C LYS A 103 -0.23 12.03 -7.85
N GLU A 104 -0.70 12.72 -6.83
CA GLU A 104 0.13 13.14 -5.70
C GLU A 104 0.67 11.94 -4.94
N ALA A 105 -0.14 10.88 -4.76
CA ALA A 105 0.28 9.67 -4.09
C ALA A 105 1.48 9.02 -4.79
N ILE A 106 1.42 8.84 -6.09
CA ILE A 106 2.48 8.25 -6.92
C ILE A 106 3.73 9.15 -6.93
N GLU A 107 3.55 10.45 -7.16
CA GLU A 107 4.64 11.41 -7.18
C GLU A 107 5.39 11.45 -5.84
N TRP A 108 4.66 11.48 -4.71
CA TRP A 108 5.27 11.57 -3.38
C TRP A 108 5.91 10.25 -2.93
N ALA A 109 5.31 9.10 -3.24
CA ALA A 109 5.93 7.82 -2.98
C ALA A 109 7.27 7.69 -3.71
N TRP A 110 7.29 8.05 -4.99
CA TRP A 110 8.52 8.04 -5.78
C TRP A 110 9.56 9.04 -5.29
N GLU A 111 9.15 10.27 -4.97
CA GLU A 111 10.03 11.30 -4.39
C GLU A 111 10.66 10.82 -3.08
N LEU A 112 9.87 10.25 -2.16
CA LEU A 112 10.37 9.76 -0.87
C LEU A 112 11.39 8.65 -1.06
N LEU A 113 11.09 7.65 -1.87
CA LEU A 113 11.97 6.50 -2.07
C LEU A 113 13.27 6.88 -2.77
N THR A 114 13.19 7.70 -3.82
CA THR A 114 14.36 7.96 -4.68
C THR A 114 15.17 9.17 -4.24
N GLU A 115 14.53 10.24 -3.77
CA GLU A 115 15.23 11.49 -3.44
C GLU A 115 15.53 11.60 -1.94
N VAL A 116 14.64 11.12 -1.07
CA VAL A 116 14.83 11.21 0.40
C VAL A 116 15.57 9.99 0.92
N TYR A 117 15.12 8.78 0.57
CA TYR A 117 15.80 7.54 0.99
C TYR A 117 17.01 7.19 0.13
N GLY A 118 17.10 7.74 -1.08
CA GLY A 118 18.23 7.55 -1.98
C GLY A 118 18.27 6.15 -2.60
N ILE A 119 17.12 5.48 -2.74
CA ILE A 119 17.04 4.19 -3.42
C ILE A 119 17.27 4.41 -4.91
N SER A 120 18.15 3.60 -5.51
CA SER A 120 18.41 3.68 -6.96
C SER A 120 17.15 3.33 -7.74
N LYS A 121 16.77 4.22 -8.65
CA LYS A 121 15.62 4.05 -9.56
C LYS A 121 15.70 2.76 -10.38
N GLU A 122 16.92 2.31 -10.67
CA GLU A 122 17.18 1.08 -11.42
C GLU A 122 16.82 -0.20 -10.66
N ASN A 123 16.68 -0.10 -9.34
CA ASN A 123 16.28 -1.22 -8.50
C ASN A 123 14.77 -1.30 -8.28
N LEU A 124 14.01 -0.30 -8.75
CA LEU A 124 12.59 -0.21 -8.49
C LEU A 124 11.75 -0.67 -9.69
N TYR A 125 10.70 -1.39 -9.38
CA TYR A 125 9.62 -1.79 -10.29
C TYR A 125 8.30 -1.34 -9.70
N VAL A 126 7.30 -1.13 -10.55
CA VAL A 126 5.96 -0.77 -10.11
C VAL A 126 4.94 -1.68 -10.74
N SER A 127 3.86 -2.00 -10.03
CA SER A 127 2.74 -2.72 -10.59
C SER A 127 1.51 -1.85 -10.66
N VAL A 128 0.61 -2.13 -11.61
CA VAL A 128 -0.68 -1.49 -11.75
C VAL A 128 -1.74 -2.54 -12.01
N PHE A 129 -2.95 -2.30 -11.56
CA PHE A 129 -4.09 -3.20 -11.74
C PHE A 129 -4.45 -3.37 -13.21
N GLU A 130 -4.40 -4.59 -13.73
CA GLU A 130 -4.69 -4.92 -15.13
C GLU A 130 -6.19 -4.99 -15.46
N GLY A 131 -7.03 -5.03 -14.43
CA GLY A 131 -8.47 -5.22 -14.55
C GLY A 131 -8.93 -6.58 -14.02
N ALA A 132 -10.25 -6.76 -13.94
CA ALA A 132 -10.93 -7.99 -13.57
C ALA A 132 -12.27 -8.08 -14.33
N GLU A 133 -12.34 -8.92 -15.35
CA GLU A 133 -13.55 -9.06 -16.19
C GLU A 133 -14.77 -9.52 -15.37
N GLU A 134 -14.55 -10.37 -14.37
CA GLU A 134 -15.58 -10.89 -13.47
C GLU A 134 -16.25 -9.80 -12.63
N ASP A 135 -15.55 -8.70 -12.34
CA ASP A 135 -16.07 -7.52 -11.62
C ASP A 135 -16.47 -6.39 -12.59
N GLY A 136 -16.28 -6.58 -13.89
CA GLY A 136 -16.52 -5.55 -14.90
C GLY A 136 -15.52 -4.37 -14.83
N LEU A 137 -14.33 -4.62 -14.27
CA LEU A 137 -13.28 -3.61 -14.09
C LEU A 137 -12.23 -3.72 -15.19
N GLY A 138 -11.88 -2.59 -15.80
CA GLY A 138 -10.78 -2.49 -16.75
C GLY A 138 -9.45 -2.17 -16.07
N LEU A 139 -8.41 -2.07 -16.89
CA LEU A 139 -7.08 -1.59 -16.50
C LEU A 139 -7.19 -0.24 -15.77
N ASP A 140 -6.41 -0.07 -14.69
CA ASP A 140 -6.21 1.26 -14.07
C ASP A 140 -5.30 2.13 -14.96
N GLN A 141 -5.91 2.62 -16.05
CA GLN A 141 -5.21 3.41 -17.07
C GLN A 141 -4.61 4.70 -16.50
N GLU A 142 -5.29 5.32 -15.51
CA GLU A 142 -4.79 6.53 -14.86
C GLU A 142 -3.49 6.28 -14.11
N ALA A 143 -3.42 5.22 -13.29
CA ALA A 143 -2.19 4.85 -12.57
C ALA A 143 -1.08 4.48 -13.56
N TYR A 144 -1.41 3.72 -14.62
CA TYR A 144 -0.45 3.37 -15.65
C TYR A 144 0.18 4.60 -16.33
N ASP A 145 -0.65 5.56 -16.75
CA ASP A 145 -0.18 6.77 -17.43
C ASP A 145 0.66 7.66 -16.50
N LEU A 146 0.29 7.74 -15.22
CA LEU A 146 1.06 8.46 -14.20
C LEU A 146 2.45 7.81 -14.00
N TRP A 147 2.51 6.50 -13.86
CA TRP A 147 3.78 5.79 -13.74
C TRP A 147 4.65 5.90 -15.00
N LYS A 148 4.05 5.79 -16.18
CA LYS A 148 4.75 5.93 -17.45
C LYS A 148 5.41 7.29 -17.64
N ALA A 149 4.91 8.33 -16.98
CA ALA A 149 5.54 9.65 -16.95
C ALA A 149 6.79 9.72 -16.04
N ILE A 150 6.97 8.73 -15.14
CA ILE A 150 8.00 8.73 -14.11
C ILE A 150 9.07 7.65 -14.36
N VAL A 151 8.64 6.45 -14.77
CA VAL A 151 9.51 5.29 -14.99
C VAL A 151 9.43 4.78 -16.42
N PRO A 152 10.48 4.12 -16.94
CA PRO A 152 10.42 3.42 -18.21
C PRO A 152 9.34 2.34 -18.22
N GLU A 153 8.72 2.10 -19.37
CA GLU A 153 7.58 1.19 -19.52
C GLU A 153 7.91 -0.27 -19.17
N ASP A 154 9.18 -0.67 -19.36
CA ASP A 154 9.68 -2.00 -18.95
C ASP A 154 9.77 -2.19 -17.43
N ARG A 155 9.60 -1.12 -16.65
CA ARG A 155 9.52 -1.15 -15.20
C ARG A 155 8.08 -1.18 -14.65
N ILE A 156 7.07 -1.13 -15.54
CA ILE A 156 5.66 -1.20 -15.16
C ILE A 156 5.14 -2.59 -15.44
N ILE A 157 4.63 -3.27 -14.41
CA ILE A 157 4.07 -4.62 -14.46
C ILE A 157 2.54 -4.53 -14.37
N MET A 158 1.85 -5.32 -15.19
CA MET A 158 0.41 -5.50 -15.06
C MET A 158 0.16 -6.56 -14.00
N GLY A 159 -0.51 -6.17 -12.92
CA GLY A 159 -0.84 -7.05 -11.82
C GLY A 159 -2.31 -7.45 -11.82
N ASN A 160 -2.56 -8.69 -11.48
CA ASN A 160 -3.90 -9.26 -11.43
C ASN A 160 -4.68 -8.77 -10.20
N LYS A 161 -5.94 -9.19 -10.08
CA LYS A 161 -6.80 -8.81 -8.97
C LYS A 161 -6.26 -9.24 -7.60
N LYS A 162 -5.58 -10.39 -7.50
CA LYS A 162 -5.03 -10.88 -6.24
C LYS A 162 -4.00 -9.92 -5.68
N ASP A 163 -3.14 -9.38 -6.55
CA ASP A 163 -2.00 -8.56 -6.17
C ASP A 163 -2.35 -7.05 -6.19
N ASN A 164 -3.08 -6.59 -7.20
CA ASN A 164 -3.32 -5.17 -7.44
C ASN A 164 -4.77 -4.70 -7.25
N PHE A 165 -5.61 -5.44 -6.52
CA PHE A 165 -6.93 -4.98 -6.09
C PHE A 165 -7.14 -5.23 -4.61
N TRP A 166 -7.01 -4.17 -3.81
CA TRP A 166 -7.11 -4.26 -2.36
C TRP A 166 -8.56 -4.29 -1.87
N GLU A 167 -8.84 -5.15 -0.90
CA GLU A 167 -10.14 -5.28 -0.27
C GLU A 167 -9.99 -5.31 1.25
N MET A 168 -10.78 -4.50 1.96
CA MET A 168 -10.76 -4.48 3.43
C MET A 168 -11.18 -5.84 4.03
N GLY A 169 -12.09 -6.53 3.37
CA GLY A 169 -12.65 -7.81 3.76
C GLY A 169 -13.64 -8.31 2.71
N ASP A 170 -14.52 -9.22 3.08
CA ASP A 170 -15.58 -9.71 2.18
C ASP A 170 -16.58 -8.61 1.82
N GLN A 171 -16.63 -7.55 2.62
CA GLN A 171 -17.43 -6.35 2.42
C GLN A 171 -16.63 -5.13 2.88
N GLY A 172 -16.95 -3.98 2.30
CA GLY A 172 -16.33 -2.71 2.69
C GLY A 172 -15.57 -2.01 1.57
N PRO A 173 -14.83 -0.95 1.90
CA PRO A 173 -14.04 -0.21 0.94
C PRO A 173 -13.02 -1.09 0.24
N CYS A 174 -12.89 -0.88 -1.07
CA CYS A 174 -11.96 -1.61 -1.93
C CYS A 174 -11.59 -0.75 -3.16
N GLY A 175 -10.58 -1.18 -3.88
CA GLY A 175 -10.19 -0.52 -5.11
C GLY A 175 -8.85 -1.01 -5.65
N PRO A 176 -8.50 -0.56 -6.87
CA PRO A 176 -7.22 -0.89 -7.46
C PRO A 176 -6.08 -0.34 -6.59
N CYS A 177 -4.96 -1.02 -6.65
CA CYS A 177 -3.75 -0.54 -6.01
C CYS A 177 -2.54 -0.63 -6.95
N SER A 178 -1.52 0.10 -6.60
CA SER A 178 -0.25 0.11 -7.29
C SER A 178 0.85 -0.17 -6.27
N GLU A 179 1.68 -1.15 -6.54
CA GLU A 179 2.76 -1.53 -5.66
C GLU A 179 4.10 -1.01 -6.17
N ILE A 180 5.02 -0.77 -5.26
CA ILE A 180 6.42 -0.47 -5.57
C ILE A 180 7.26 -1.59 -4.99
N HIS A 181 8.07 -2.22 -5.85
CA HIS A 181 8.95 -3.33 -5.51
C HIS A 181 10.40 -2.91 -5.62
N ILE A 182 11.25 -3.46 -4.74
CA ILE A 182 12.69 -3.29 -4.81
C ILE A 182 13.38 -4.60 -5.18
N ASP A 183 14.32 -4.53 -6.10
CA ASP A 183 15.21 -5.64 -6.45
C ASP A 183 16.56 -5.48 -5.75
N LEU A 184 16.77 -6.26 -4.71
CA LEU A 184 17.97 -6.26 -3.86
C LEU A 184 19.08 -7.20 -4.37
N ARG A 185 18.87 -7.90 -5.49
CA ARG A 185 19.83 -8.84 -6.05
C ARG A 185 21.09 -8.14 -6.56
N THR A 186 22.15 -8.92 -6.71
CA THR A 186 23.39 -8.46 -7.33
C THR A 186 23.21 -8.17 -8.83
N ASP A 187 24.09 -7.35 -9.41
CA ASP A 187 24.04 -7.03 -10.85
C ASP A 187 24.17 -8.27 -11.73
N ALA A 188 24.92 -9.28 -11.30
CA ALA A 188 25.06 -10.55 -12.03
C ALA A 188 23.75 -11.34 -12.05
N GLU A 189 23.00 -11.37 -10.95
CA GLU A 189 21.68 -12.02 -10.86
C GLU A 189 20.63 -11.25 -11.67
N LYS A 190 20.66 -9.91 -11.64
CA LYS A 190 19.79 -9.06 -12.46
C LYS A 190 20.04 -9.23 -13.95
N ALA A 191 21.30 -9.43 -14.34
CA ALA A 191 21.66 -9.68 -15.74
C ALA A 191 21.21 -11.07 -16.22
N ALA A 192 21.11 -12.06 -15.32
CA ALA A 192 20.68 -13.41 -15.65
C ALA A 192 19.14 -13.51 -15.82
N ILE A 193 18.39 -12.86 -14.91
CA ILE A 193 16.92 -12.84 -14.92
C ILE A 193 16.48 -11.43 -14.58
N SER A 194 15.60 -10.85 -15.40
CA SER A 194 15.04 -9.52 -15.13
C SER A 194 14.27 -9.51 -13.80
N GLY A 195 14.44 -8.45 -12.99
CA GLY A 195 13.60 -8.25 -11.80
C GLY A 195 12.12 -8.13 -12.13
N ARG A 196 11.79 -7.63 -13.32
CA ARG A 196 10.43 -7.60 -13.86
C ARG A 196 9.70 -8.95 -13.77
N ASP A 197 10.43 -10.02 -14.11
CA ASP A 197 9.88 -11.38 -14.16
C ASP A 197 9.74 -12.02 -12.77
N LEU A 198 10.23 -11.34 -11.74
CA LEU A 198 10.22 -11.81 -10.35
C LEU A 198 9.30 -10.99 -9.43
N VAL A 199 8.72 -9.91 -9.92
CA VAL A 199 7.69 -9.15 -9.19
C VAL A 199 6.49 -10.05 -8.95
N ASN A 200 6.00 -10.13 -7.70
CA ASN A 200 4.88 -10.97 -7.25
C ASN A 200 5.09 -12.48 -7.50
N MET A 201 6.36 -12.93 -7.50
CA MET A 201 6.74 -14.33 -7.66
C MET A 201 7.38 -14.92 -6.40
N ASP A 202 7.11 -14.37 -5.23
CA ASP A 202 7.62 -14.79 -3.91
C ASP A 202 9.16 -14.88 -3.88
N HIS A 203 9.83 -14.02 -4.63
CA HIS A 203 11.31 -14.02 -4.65
C HIS A 203 11.86 -13.26 -3.45
N PRO A 204 12.76 -13.89 -2.61
CA PRO A 204 13.19 -13.32 -1.34
C PRO A 204 13.96 -11.99 -1.42
N GLN A 205 14.38 -11.58 -2.60
CA GLN A 205 15.11 -10.34 -2.83
C GLN A 205 14.44 -9.39 -3.84
N VAL A 206 13.24 -9.72 -4.34
CA VAL A 206 12.41 -8.80 -5.14
C VAL A 206 11.12 -8.61 -4.37
N VAL A 207 11.09 -7.59 -3.52
CA VAL A 207 10.13 -7.45 -2.44
C VAL A 207 9.27 -6.22 -2.63
N GLU A 208 7.97 -6.34 -2.36
CA GLU A 208 7.07 -5.19 -2.25
C GLU A 208 7.46 -4.35 -1.03
N ILE A 209 7.66 -3.05 -1.24
CA ILE A 209 8.00 -2.10 -0.16
C ILE A 209 6.94 -1.01 0.03
N TRP A 210 5.97 -0.92 -0.87
CA TRP A 210 4.89 0.06 -0.76
C TRP A 210 3.67 -0.35 -1.58
N ASN A 211 2.51 -0.31 -0.96
CA ASN A 211 1.22 -0.48 -1.62
C ASN A 211 0.41 0.83 -1.59
N LEU A 212 0.11 1.38 -2.77
CA LEU A 212 -0.69 2.60 -2.93
C LEU A 212 -2.13 2.19 -3.26
N VAL A 213 -3.01 2.23 -2.27
CA VAL A 213 -4.39 1.76 -2.42
C VAL A 213 -5.33 2.91 -2.75
N PHE A 214 -6.03 2.79 -3.88
CA PHE A 214 -6.97 3.77 -4.39
C PHE A 214 -8.40 3.32 -4.15
N MET A 215 -8.95 3.65 -2.98
CA MET A 215 -10.30 3.24 -2.61
C MET A 215 -11.35 3.97 -3.45
N GLN A 216 -11.90 3.27 -4.40
CA GLN A 216 -12.91 3.78 -5.35
C GLN A 216 -14.28 3.16 -5.14
N PHE A 217 -14.33 1.98 -4.52
CA PHE A 217 -15.55 1.18 -4.43
C PHE A 217 -15.83 0.74 -3.00
N ASN A 218 -17.09 0.37 -2.78
CA ASN A 218 -17.56 -0.36 -1.61
C ASN A 218 -18.14 -1.71 -2.07
N ARG A 219 -17.56 -2.83 -1.62
CA ARG A 219 -18.09 -4.16 -1.90
C ARG A 219 -19.25 -4.46 -0.95
N LYS A 220 -20.39 -4.79 -1.54
CA LYS A 220 -21.62 -5.13 -0.80
C LYS A 220 -21.70 -6.62 -0.48
N ALA A 221 -22.65 -6.99 0.39
CA ALA A 221 -22.89 -8.38 0.80
C ALA A 221 -23.25 -9.32 -0.35
N ASP A 222 -23.81 -8.80 -1.44
CA ASP A 222 -24.14 -9.56 -2.65
C ASP A 222 -22.98 -9.67 -3.63
N GLY A 223 -21.79 -9.15 -3.26
CA GLY A 223 -20.58 -9.13 -4.09
C GLY A 223 -20.50 -7.97 -5.08
N SER A 224 -21.56 -7.16 -5.23
CA SER A 224 -21.55 -6.03 -6.14
C SER A 224 -20.64 -4.91 -5.66
N LEU A 225 -20.10 -4.14 -6.61
CA LEU A 225 -19.30 -2.95 -6.35
C LEU A 225 -20.13 -1.69 -6.53
N GLU A 226 -20.16 -0.85 -5.50
CA GLU A 226 -20.74 0.49 -5.54
C GLU A 226 -19.63 1.52 -5.51
N GLN A 227 -19.66 2.47 -6.43
CA GLN A 227 -18.64 3.53 -6.45
C GLN A 227 -18.79 4.43 -5.23
N LEU A 228 -17.67 4.69 -4.54
CA LEU A 228 -17.66 5.62 -3.42
C LEU A 228 -17.88 7.05 -3.89
N PRO A 229 -18.62 7.87 -3.11
CA PRO A 229 -18.92 9.25 -3.48
C PRO A 229 -17.70 10.17 -3.39
N CYS A 230 -16.69 9.76 -2.69
CA CYS A 230 -15.42 10.47 -2.56
C CYS A 230 -14.27 9.49 -2.75
N LEU A 231 -13.29 9.87 -3.55
CA LEU A 231 -12.09 9.08 -3.74
C LEU A 231 -11.21 9.18 -2.48
N LEU A 232 -10.90 8.05 -1.91
CA LEU A 232 -10.11 7.92 -0.70
C LEU A 232 -8.79 7.23 -1.05
N TYR A 233 -7.71 7.73 -0.52
CA TYR A 233 -6.40 7.14 -0.72
C TYR A 233 -5.86 6.64 0.62
N THR A 234 -5.39 5.41 0.61
CA THR A 234 -4.60 4.84 1.69
C THR A 234 -3.28 4.34 1.13
N SER A 235 -2.25 4.44 1.89
CA SER A 235 -0.96 3.88 1.55
C SER A 235 -0.33 3.31 2.79
N ASP A 236 0.19 2.12 2.66
CA ASP A 236 1.08 1.55 3.65
C ASP A 236 2.41 1.17 2.99
N ALA A 237 3.48 1.67 3.57
CA ALA A 237 4.81 1.13 3.33
C ALA A 237 5.10 0.18 4.49
N ALA A 238 5.32 -1.09 4.17
CA ALA A 238 5.79 -2.03 5.17
C ALA A 238 7.21 -1.62 5.60
N ASP A 239 7.42 -1.52 6.92
CA ASP A 239 8.73 -1.31 7.51
C ASP A 239 9.22 -2.68 8.00
N ASP A 240 10.09 -3.31 7.21
CA ASP A 240 10.84 -4.50 7.58
C ASP A 240 12.16 -4.13 8.25
#